data_dca7ab6b876d915f1a87e5625b41b4ee
#
_entry.id   dca7ab6b876d915f1a87e5625b41b4ee
#
_cell.length_a   1.000
_cell.length_b   1.000
_cell.length_c   1.000
_cell.angle_alpha   90.00
_cell.angle_beta   90.00
_cell.angle_gamma   90.00
#
_symmetry.space_group_name_H-M   'P 1'
#
loop_
_entity.id
_entity.type
_entity.pdbx_description
1 polymer ?
#
loop_
_entity_poly.entity_id
_entity_poly.type
_entity_poly.pdbx_seq_one_letter_code
_entity_poly.pdbx_strand_id
1 'polypeptide(L)'
;MKNQTLFGKWGVMLATLFIALSTSSCKEGFIYEGEGDCGTYYNIEFKYDYNLKFADAFSREVKSVSLFVFDNSGKLVDMHIVDDAEAIAADNFSIPLELPAGDYELLAWAGLMNEESFDLLADAKVGETTKEQLQVKLKSAEGRVSEDLKPLFH
;
A
#
# COMPACT_ATOMS: atom_id res chain seq x y z
N MET A 1 40.15 -3.32 -66.93
CA MET A 1 40.16 -4.05 -65.69
C MET A 1 40.44 -3.09 -64.50
N LYS A 2 39.54 -2.12 -64.20
CA LYS A 2 39.81 -1.11 -63.13
C LYS A 2 38.57 -0.71 -62.31
N ASN A 3 37.43 -1.40 -62.47
CA ASN A 3 36.17 -1.01 -61.79
C ASN A 3 35.68 -1.96 -60.68
N GLN A 4 36.45 -3.04 -60.39
CA GLN A 4 36.00 -3.98 -59.36
C GLN A 4 36.43 -3.60 -57.91
N THR A 5 37.41 -2.71 -57.76
CA THR A 5 37.92 -2.35 -56.43
C THR A 5 37.13 -1.23 -55.77
N LEU A 6 36.34 -0.46 -56.52
CA LEU A 6 35.56 0.63 -55.96
C LEU A 6 34.31 0.12 -55.25
N PHE A 7 33.61 -0.85 -55.85
CA PHE A 7 32.41 -1.45 -55.23
C PHE A 7 32.73 -2.24 -53.96
N GLY A 8 33.89 -2.91 -53.91
CA GLY A 8 34.29 -3.62 -52.69
C GLY A 8 34.60 -2.69 -51.52
N LYS A 9 35.23 -1.55 -51.78
CA LYS A 9 35.55 -0.58 -50.71
C LYS A 9 34.31 0.16 -50.17
N TRP A 10 33.36 0.45 -51.05
CA TRP A 10 32.08 1.06 -50.62
C TRP A 10 31.18 0.08 -49.87
N GLY A 11 31.13 -1.18 -50.28
CA GLY A 11 30.41 -2.24 -49.60
C GLY A 11 30.94 -2.51 -48.20
N VAL A 12 32.25 -2.54 -48.02
CA VAL A 12 32.88 -2.71 -46.70
C VAL A 12 32.64 -1.49 -45.82
N MET A 13 32.68 -0.26 -46.38
CA MET A 13 32.44 0.96 -45.61
C MET A 13 31.00 1.09 -45.18
N LEU A 14 30.03 0.68 -46.01
CA LEU A 14 28.61 0.61 -45.64
C LEU A 14 28.34 -0.47 -44.61
N ALA A 15 28.97 -1.65 -44.70
CA ALA A 15 28.82 -2.72 -43.72
C ALA A 15 29.41 -2.35 -42.36
N THR A 16 30.55 -1.65 -42.32
CA THR A 16 31.13 -1.17 -41.06
C THR A 16 30.28 -0.04 -40.42
N LEU A 17 29.65 0.81 -41.22
CA LEU A 17 28.74 1.83 -40.73
C LEU A 17 27.45 1.22 -40.12
N PHE A 18 26.93 0.16 -40.74
CA PHE A 18 25.76 -0.55 -40.22
C PHE A 18 26.05 -1.30 -38.91
N ILE A 19 27.23 -1.87 -38.77
CA ILE A 19 27.66 -2.54 -37.53
C ILE A 19 27.89 -1.52 -36.42
N ALA A 20 28.41 -0.32 -36.73
CA ALA A 20 28.55 0.74 -35.74
C ALA A 20 27.23 1.32 -35.21
N LEU A 21 26.18 1.30 -36.04
CA LEU A 21 24.83 1.74 -35.64
C LEU A 21 24.04 0.68 -34.84
N SER A 22 24.40 -0.59 -34.96
CA SER A 22 23.71 -1.67 -34.23
C SER A 22 24.31 -1.96 -32.84
N THR A 23 25.44 -1.38 -32.46
CA THR A 23 26.06 -1.58 -31.15
C THR A 23 25.66 -0.51 -30.12
N SER A 24 24.92 0.53 -30.51
CA SER A 24 24.46 1.56 -29.56
C SER A 24 23.08 1.30 -28.95
N SER A 25 22.50 0.12 -29.20
CA SER A 25 21.11 -0.15 -28.77
C SER A 25 20.95 -1.02 -27.52
N CYS A 26 22.00 -1.32 -26.77
CA CYS A 26 21.82 -2.14 -25.57
C CYS A 26 22.87 -1.89 -24.50
N LYS A 27 23.16 -0.64 -24.18
CA LYS A 27 24.00 -0.34 -23.01
C LYS A 27 23.66 0.98 -22.33
N GLU A 28 22.39 1.24 -22.18
CA GLU A 28 21.98 2.13 -21.12
C GLU A 28 20.77 1.48 -20.48
N GLY A 29 21.03 0.59 -19.53
CA GLY A 29 20.16 0.58 -18.39
C GLY A 29 20.14 2.04 -17.95
N PHE A 30 19.02 2.71 -18.07
CA PHE A 30 18.80 4.00 -17.46
C PHE A 30 18.94 3.79 -15.95
N ILE A 31 20.18 3.84 -15.47
CA ILE A 31 20.43 4.09 -14.06
C ILE A 31 20.21 5.60 -13.97
N TYR A 32 18.98 5.98 -13.66
CA TYR A 32 18.73 7.28 -13.10
C TYR A 32 19.47 7.31 -11.76
N GLU A 33 20.62 7.97 -11.73
CA GLU A 33 21.18 8.45 -10.47
C GLU A 33 20.14 9.39 -9.86
N GLY A 34 19.31 8.86 -8.97
CA GLY A 34 18.16 9.57 -8.38
C GLY A 34 16.83 8.87 -8.57
N GLU A 35 16.78 7.61 -9.02
CA GLU A 35 15.66 6.75 -8.67
C GLU A 35 15.69 6.58 -7.15
N GLY A 36 15.16 7.64 -6.51
CA GLY A 36 14.66 7.52 -5.19
C GLY A 36 13.74 6.32 -5.17
N ASP A 37 13.73 5.64 -4.07
CA ASP A 37 12.91 4.51 -3.71
C ASP A 37 11.57 4.59 -4.46
N CYS A 38 11.41 3.80 -5.53
CA CYS A 38 10.18 3.78 -6.29
C CYS A 38 9.12 3.22 -5.36
N GLY A 39 8.32 4.09 -4.78
CA GLY A 39 7.21 3.70 -3.93
C GLY A 39 6.34 2.69 -4.68
N THR A 40 6.02 1.60 -4.03
CA THR A 40 5.08 0.64 -4.58
C THR A 40 3.68 1.05 -4.15
N TYR A 41 2.78 1.13 -5.13
CA TYR A 41 1.38 1.50 -4.89
C TYR A 41 0.56 0.24 -4.64
N TYR A 42 -0.18 0.23 -3.55
CA TYR A 42 -1.11 -0.82 -3.18
C TYR A 42 -2.50 -0.23 -2.96
N ASN A 43 -3.53 -1.01 -3.26
CA ASN A 43 -4.90 -0.72 -2.83
C ASN A 43 -5.33 -1.82 -1.86
N ILE A 44 -5.66 -1.43 -0.64
CA ILE A 44 -6.13 -2.35 0.39
C ILE A 44 -7.65 -2.38 0.33
N GLU A 45 -8.19 -3.50 -0.12
CA GLU A 45 -9.62 -3.77 -0.16
C GLU A 45 -10.05 -4.54 1.08
N PHE A 46 -11.27 -4.29 1.54
CA PHE A 46 -11.82 -4.91 2.74
C PHE A 46 -13.05 -5.73 2.40
N LYS A 47 -13.17 -6.90 3.04
CA LYS A 47 -14.33 -7.79 2.89
C LYS A 47 -14.78 -8.29 4.26
N TYR A 48 -16.10 -8.38 4.44
CA TYR A 48 -16.70 -9.03 5.58
C TYR A 48 -17.68 -10.11 5.10
N ASP A 49 -17.13 -11.24 4.68
CA ASP A 49 -17.85 -12.42 4.17
C ASP A 49 -17.94 -13.55 5.22
N TYR A 50 -17.15 -13.50 6.30
CA TYR A 50 -17.29 -14.38 7.46
C TYR A 50 -18.48 -13.96 8.34
N ASN A 51 -19.68 -14.01 7.77
CA ASN A 51 -20.91 -13.65 8.45
C ASN A 51 -22.03 -14.66 8.13
N LEU A 52 -23.11 -14.65 8.90
CA LEU A 52 -24.25 -15.55 8.68
C LEU A 52 -25.11 -15.18 7.46
N LYS A 53 -24.79 -14.12 6.77
CA LYS A 53 -25.59 -13.61 5.63
C LYS A 53 -25.15 -14.17 4.29
N PHE A 54 -24.03 -14.93 4.25
CA PHE A 54 -23.44 -15.52 3.04
C PHE A 54 -23.15 -14.51 1.91
N ALA A 55 -22.91 -13.26 2.28
CA ALA A 55 -22.58 -12.17 1.37
C ALA A 55 -21.63 -11.20 2.05
N ASP A 56 -20.87 -10.45 1.27
CA ASP A 56 -20.07 -9.35 1.81
C ASP A 56 -20.99 -8.31 2.47
N ALA A 57 -20.78 -8.08 3.76
CA ALA A 57 -21.54 -7.14 4.54
C ALA A 57 -20.73 -5.88 4.93
N PHE A 58 -19.51 -5.75 4.43
CA PHE A 58 -18.60 -4.67 4.80
C PHE A 58 -19.23 -3.29 4.65
N SER A 59 -19.70 -2.94 3.48
CA SER A 59 -20.29 -1.62 3.18
C SER A 59 -21.55 -1.27 4.04
N ARG A 60 -22.23 -2.27 4.59
CA ARG A 60 -23.43 -2.07 5.38
C ARG A 60 -23.15 -1.96 6.88
N GLU A 61 -22.20 -2.73 7.38
CA GLU A 61 -21.98 -2.90 8.81
C GLU A 61 -20.77 -2.10 9.32
N VAL A 62 -19.79 -1.85 8.48
CA VAL A 62 -18.62 -1.07 8.83
C VAL A 62 -18.90 0.43 8.61
N LYS A 63 -18.57 1.24 9.60
CA LYS A 63 -18.78 2.70 9.57
C LYS A 63 -17.48 3.49 9.72
N SER A 64 -16.43 2.85 10.19
CA SER A 64 -15.09 3.43 10.26
C SER A 64 -14.05 2.35 10.04
N VAL A 65 -12.93 2.72 9.43
CA VAL A 65 -11.76 1.86 9.24
C VAL A 65 -10.53 2.60 9.69
N SER A 66 -9.72 1.95 10.53
CA SER A 66 -8.40 2.41 10.93
C SER A 66 -7.38 1.39 10.46
N LEU A 67 -6.50 1.79 9.55
CA LEU A 67 -5.42 0.97 9.00
C LEU A 67 -4.09 1.52 9.49
N PHE A 68 -3.27 0.64 10.05
CA PHE A 68 -1.93 0.95 10.56
C PHE A 68 -0.93 0.07 9.83
N VAL A 69 0.17 0.67 9.40
CA VAL A 69 1.23 0.01 8.65
C VAL A 69 2.50 0.04 9.48
N PHE A 70 3.05 -1.13 9.78
CA PHE A 70 4.29 -1.28 10.53
C PHE A 70 5.40 -1.83 9.64
N ASP A 71 6.61 -1.35 9.84
CA ASP A 71 7.80 -1.92 9.22
C ASP A 71 8.21 -3.24 9.91
N ASN A 72 9.24 -3.87 9.39
CA ASN A 72 9.79 -5.12 9.92
C ASN A 72 10.39 -5.01 11.33
N SER A 73 10.59 -3.79 11.84
CA SER A 73 10.99 -3.54 13.24
C SER A 73 9.80 -3.37 14.18
N GLY A 74 8.56 -3.43 13.66
CA GLY A 74 7.33 -3.21 14.39
C GLY A 74 7.02 -1.74 14.65
N LYS A 75 7.65 -0.80 13.92
CA LYS A 75 7.42 0.63 14.05
C LYS A 75 6.34 1.10 13.07
N LEU A 76 5.42 1.94 13.54
CA LEU A 76 4.38 2.54 12.70
C LEU A 76 4.99 3.48 11.67
N VAL A 77 4.80 3.17 10.38
CA VAL A 77 5.34 3.94 9.25
C VAL A 77 4.27 4.69 8.47
N ASP A 78 3.02 4.21 8.53
CA ASP A 78 1.89 4.89 7.90
C ASP A 78 0.59 4.57 8.64
N MET A 79 -0.42 5.45 8.49
CA MET A 79 -1.70 5.31 9.19
C MET A 79 -2.81 6.00 8.40
N HIS A 80 -3.90 5.28 8.17
CA HIS A 80 -5.11 5.82 7.54
C HIS A 80 -6.31 5.59 8.43
N ILE A 81 -7.05 6.65 8.72
CA ILE A 81 -8.28 6.62 9.49
C ILE A 81 -9.39 7.18 8.61
N VAL A 82 -10.39 6.36 8.34
CA VAL A 82 -11.58 6.74 7.58
C VAL A 82 -12.79 6.52 8.49
N ASP A 83 -13.47 7.61 8.82
CA ASP A 83 -14.69 7.63 9.64
C ASP A 83 -15.92 8.11 8.84
N ASP A 84 -15.78 8.23 7.54
CA ASP A 84 -16.86 8.57 6.61
C ASP A 84 -17.60 7.31 6.16
N ALA A 85 -18.78 7.10 6.76
CA ALA A 85 -19.61 5.94 6.45
C ALA A 85 -20.14 5.93 5.00
N GLU A 86 -20.28 7.07 4.35
CA GLU A 86 -20.72 7.16 2.95
C GLU A 86 -19.59 6.72 2.03
N ALA A 87 -18.37 7.17 2.30
CA ALA A 87 -17.18 6.73 1.56
C ALA A 87 -16.95 5.22 1.71
N ILE A 88 -17.11 4.67 2.92
CA ILE A 88 -16.96 3.23 3.19
C ILE A 88 -18.06 2.39 2.52
N ALA A 89 -19.27 2.94 2.44
CA ALA A 89 -20.41 2.26 1.79
C ALA A 89 -20.34 2.29 0.25
N ALA A 90 -19.43 3.05 -0.34
CA ALA A 90 -19.26 3.10 -1.78
C ALA A 90 -18.78 1.75 -2.34
N ASP A 91 -19.24 1.42 -3.54
CA ASP A 91 -18.73 0.27 -4.27
C ASP A 91 -17.21 0.43 -4.50
N ASN A 92 -16.47 -0.63 -4.24
CA ASN A 92 -15.00 -0.67 -4.38
C ASN A 92 -14.24 0.25 -3.40
N PHE A 93 -14.72 0.41 -2.16
CA PHE A 93 -13.94 1.08 -1.13
C PHE A 93 -12.56 0.41 -0.96
N SER A 94 -11.53 1.21 -1.05
CA SER A 94 -10.15 0.78 -0.80
C SER A 94 -9.32 1.92 -0.23
N ILE A 95 -8.27 1.58 0.49
CA ILE A 95 -7.28 2.55 1.00
C ILE A 95 -6.03 2.41 0.15
N PRO A 96 -5.65 3.45 -0.60
CA PRO A 96 -4.40 3.46 -1.35
C PRO A 96 -3.22 3.64 -0.39
N LEU A 97 -2.17 2.86 -0.59
CA LEU A 97 -0.90 2.98 0.11
C LEU A 97 0.23 3.22 -0.89
N GLU A 98 1.14 4.11 -0.54
CA GLU A 98 2.41 4.30 -1.23
C GLU A 98 3.54 4.03 -0.24
N LEU A 99 4.23 2.91 -0.42
CA LEU A 99 5.26 2.46 0.49
C LEU A 99 6.55 2.18 -0.28
N PRO A 100 7.74 2.50 0.28
CA PRO A 100 9.00 2.01 -0.23
C PRO A 100 9.02 0.49 -0.37
N ALA A 101 9.93 -0.05 -1.18
CA ALA A 101 10.11 -1.49 -1.26
C ALA A 101 10.55 -2.05 0.11
N GLY A 102 9.81 -3.04 0.64
CA GLY A 102 10.08 -3.58 1.97
C GLY A 102 9.03 -4.57 2.43
N ASP A 103 9.24 -5.11 3.62
CA ASP A 103 8.29 -5.97 4.30
C ASP A 103 7.51 -5.16 5.32
N TYR A 104 6.19 -5.27 5.26
CA TYR A 104 5.27 -4.52 6.12
C TYR A 104 4.24 -5.43 6.75
N GLU A 105 3.81 -5.06 7.94
CA GLU A 105 2.68 -5.68 8.62
C GLU A 105 1.53 -4.69 8.67
N LEU A 106 0.35 -5.14 8.26
CA LEU A 106 -0.87 -4.34 8.25
C LEU A 106 -1.76 -4.76 9.42
N LEU A 107 -2.24 -3.78 10.18
CA LEU A 107 -3.24 -3.97 11.22
C LEU A 107 -4.43 -3.08 10.92
N ALA A 108 -5.60 -3.68 10.78
CA ALA A 108 -6.82 -2.95 10.51
C ALA A 108 -7.87 -3.20 11.59
N TRP A 109 -8.54 -2.14 12.03
CA TRP A 109 -9.75 -2.22 12.84
C TRP A 109 -10.90 -1.52 12.14
N ALA A 110 -12.05 -2.16 12.10
CA ALA A 110 -13.29 -1.53 11.69
C ALA A 110 -14.19 -1.29 12.91
N GLY A 111 -14.71 -0.07 13.03
CA GLY A 111 -15.53 0.35 14.18
C GLY A 111 -14.73 0.96 15.33
N LEU A 112 -13.42 1.11 15.23
CA LEU A 112 -12.58 1.66 16.31
C LEU A 112 -12.93 3.12 16.65
N MET A 113 -13.35 3.92 15.66
CA MET A 113 -13.70 5.33 15.85
C MET A 113 -15.04 5.50 16.60
N ASN A 114 -15.60 4.43 17.12
CA ASN A 114 -16.72 4.53 18.04
C ASN A 114 -16.25 4.88 19.45
N GLU A 115 -16.11 6.16 19.69
CA GLU A 115 -15.61 6.70 20.95
C GLU A 115 -16.48 6.35 22.19
N GLU A 116 -17.70 5.88 21.98
CA GLU A 116 -18.57 5.46 23.07
C GLU A 116 -18.14 4.11 23.66
N SER A 117 -17.61 3.21 22.84
CA SER A 117 -17.31 1.84 23.24
C SER A 117 -15.82 1.55 23.43
N PHE A 118 -14.95 2.25 22.71
CA PHE A 118 -13.53 1.90 22.66
C PHE A 118 -12.62 3.11 22.87
N ASP A 119 -11.49 2.87 23.53
CA ASP A 119 -10.34 3.79 23.62
C ASP A 119 -9.12 3.16 22.97
N LEU A 120 -8.44 3.91 22.14
CA LEU A 120 -7.09 3.61 21.77
C LEU A 120 -6.15 4.03 22.92
N LEU A 121 -5.37 3.10 23.49
CA LEU A 121 -4.58 3.35 24.70
C LEU A 121 -3.38 4.28 24.49
N ALA A 122 -2.94 4.44 23.25
CA ALA A 122 -1.88 5.37 22.90
C ALA A 122 -2.28 6.15 21.66
N ASP A 123 -1.97 7.44 21.66
CA ASP A 123 -2.04 8.22 20.43
C ASP A 123 -1.07 7.64 19.42
N ALA A 124 -1.61 7.08 18.33
CA ALA A 124 -0.80 6.52 17.28
C ALA A 124 -0.05 7.63 16.54
N LYS A 125 1.29 7.55 16.51
CA LYS A 125 2.15 8.50 15.83
C LYS A 125 3.12 7.80 14.92
N VAL A 126 3.08 8.16 13.64
CA VAL A 126 4.01 7.65 12.63
C VAL A 126 5.45 7.96 13.07
N GLY A 127 6.32 6.97 12.98
CA GLY A 127 7.72 7.05 13.37
C GLY A 127 8.01 6.91 14.87
N GLU A 128 6.99 6.91 15.75
CA GLU A 128 7.15 6.83 17.20
C GLU A 128 6.50 5.58 17.80
N THR A 129 5.26 5.29 17.42
CA THR A 129 4.47 4.19 17.99
C THR A 129 4.94 2.83 17.48
N THR A 130 5.01 1.85 18.37
CA THR A 130 5.25 0.46 18.00
C THR A 130 3.95 -0.34 18.01
N LYS A 131 3.94 -1.48 17.31
CA LYS A 131 2.79 -2.38 17.26
C LYS A 131 2.32 -2.82 18.64
N GLU A 132 3.25 -3.10 19.56
CA GLU A 132 2.93 -3.54 20.93
C GLU A 132 2.27 -2.44 21.76
N GLN A 133 2.52 -1.17 21.43
CA GLN A 133 1.91 -0.02 22.10
C GLN A 133 0.51 0.26 21.59
N LEU A 134 0.19 -0.20 20.38
CA LEU A 134 -1.12 0.02 19.77
C LEU A 134 -2.14 -0.97 20.33
N GLN A 135 -2.86 -0.56 21.35
CA GLN A 135 -3.82 -1.39 22.09
C GLN A 135 -5.17 -0.70 22.17
N VAL A 136 -6.23 -1.48 21.99
CA VAL A 136 -7.61 -1.03 22.16
C VAL A 136 -8.16 -1.51 23.48
N LYS A 137 -8.79 -0.61 24.22
CA LYS A 137 -9.46 -0.90 25.48
C LYS A 137 -10.95 -0.65 25.36
N LEU A 138 -11.72 -1.56 25.91
CA LEU A 138 -13.16 -1.38 26.05
C LEU A 138 -13.44 -0.35 27.16
N LYS A 139 -14.23 0.67 26.86
CA LYS A 139 -14.71 1.61 27.85
C LYS A 139 -15.70 0.94 28.80
N SER A 140 -15.47 1.11 30.08
CA SER A 140 -16.39 0.62 31.10
C SER A 140 -16.49 1.63 32.24
N ALA A 141 -17.68 1.86 32.76
CA ALA A 141 -17.90 2.57 33.99
C ALA A 141 -17.99 1.55 35.13
N GLU A 142 -17.19 1.71 36.19
CA GLU A 142 -17.19 0.84 37.37
C GLU A 142 -17.09 -0.68 37.09
N GLY A 143 -16.32 -1.02 36.03
CA GLY A 143 -16.14 -2.42 35.62
C GLY A 143 -17.35 -3.02 34.87
N ARG A 144 -18.29 -2.21 34.47
CA ARG A 144 -19.46 -2.61 33.67
C ARG A 144 -19.52 -1.80 32.39
N VAL A 145 -19.90 -2.45 31.31
CA VAL A 145 -20.25 -1.77 30.06
C VAL A 145 -21.61 -1.14 30.25
N SER A 146 -21.72 0.17 30.13
CA SER A 146 -22.94 0.94 30.45
C SER A 146 -23.96 0.94 29.30
N GLU A 147 -23.53 0.62 28.09
CA GLU A 147 -24.31 0.67 26.86
C GLU A 147 -24.08 -0.56 25.98
N ASP A 148 -24.96 -0.73 24.98
CA ASP A 148 -24.79 -1.78 23.99
C ASP A 148 -23.47 -1.61 23.24
N LEU A 149 -22.66 -2.66 23.26
CA LEU A 149 -21.40 -2.66 22.55
C LEU A 149 -21.61 -2.48 21.05
N LYS A 150 -20.93 -1.51 20.49
CA LYS A 150 -20.84 -1.38 19.04
C LYS A 150 -19.86 -2.42 18.49
N PRO A 151 -20.07 -2.89 17.26
CA PRO A 151 -19.18 -3.89 16.68
C PRO A 151 -17.78 -3.34 16.45
N LEU A 152 -16.78 -4.14 16.81
CA LEU A 152 -15.38 -3.94 16.47
C LEU A 152 -14.91 -5.16 15.68
N PHE A 153 -14.34 -4.94 14.53
CA PHE A 153 -13.79 -5.98 13.66
C PHE A 153 -12.27 -5.82 13.56
N HIS A 154 -11.58 -6.95 13.51
CA HIS A 154 -10.11 -7.01 13.45
C HIS A 154 -9.66 -8.05 12.41
#